data_7241c24036d51aa34fea4cc113fdd26b
#
_entry.id   7241c24036d51aa34fea4cc113fdd26b
#
_cell.length_a   1.000
_cell.length_b   1.000
_cell.length_c   1.000
_cell.angle_alpha   90.00
_cell.angle_beta   90.00
_cell.angle_gamma   90.00
#
_symmetry.space_group_name_H-M   'P 1'
#
loop_
_entity.id
_entity.type
_entity.pdbx_description
1 polymer ?
#
loop_
_entity_poly.entity_id
_entity_poly.type
_entity_poly.pdbx_seq_one_letter_code
_entity_poly.pdbx_strand_id
1 'polypeptide(L)'
;MRCISGLIVLLATVSAVNSSRAEQADLLGERMPYAAFDAMPKTQIEVGGGKLDVAFAEGTFALPRQKLRAWVEKSATAVSTYYNHFPVAEARVLIVPIPGHGVRRGTAFGYRGPALRLAVGTDSTEDDLAADWKAVHEMIHLALPDVTQDHVWLAEGLAVYIESIARAQAGHLRPEKIWHEFVRDMPQGMPRAGDGGLEGTQSWGRTYWGGAIFCLLADVEIRKRSGNKVGLQDAMRGVLAAGGTHDKDWSIDRILSVADKAVGLTVLAELYEKMGRNAYRPDLNQLWNDLGVIDDPSGARFNEGAPLAAVRRAITTAPKDSASR
;
A
#
# COMPACT_ATOMS: atom_id res chain seq x y z
N MET A 1 -51.26 36.28 -20.72
CA MET A 1 -50.37 35.16 -21.05
C MET A 1 -48.93 35.49 -20.60
N ARG A 2 -48.55 35.12 -19.42
CA ARG A 2 -47.16 35.19 -18.93
C ARG A 2 -46.95 34.11 -17.88
N CYS A 3 -45.74 33.44 -17.92
CA CYS A 3 -45.18 32.58 -16.93
C CYS A 3 -45.65 31.11 -16.84
N ILE A 4 -45.08 30.25 -17.68
CA ILE A 4 -44.79 28.85 -17.32
C ILE A 4 -43.49 28.45 -18.08
N SER A 5 -42.34 28.98 -17.71
CA SER A 5 -41.03 28.52 -18.25
C SER A 5 -39.91 28.41 -17.22
N GLY A 6 -40.13 28.83 -15.97
CA GLY A 6 -39.06 28.84 -14.95
C GLY A 6 -38.98 27.60 -14.05
N LEU A 7 -40.05 26.80 -13.96
CA LEU A 7 -40.14 25.70 -12.99
C LEU A 7 -39.59 24.37 -13.51
N ILE A 8 -39.55 24.17 -14.83
CA ILE A 8 -39.09 22.89 -15.42
C ILE A 8 -37.57 22.75 -15.39
N VAL A 9 -36.82 23.85 -15.50
CA VAL A 9 -35.33 23.81 -15.48
C VAL A 9 -34.80 23.53 -14.09
N LEU A 10 -35.41 24.00 -13.02
CA LEU A 10 -34.97 23.77 -11.64
C LEU A 10 -35.22 22.32 -11.17
N LEU A 11 -36.35 21.73 -11.59
CA LEU A 11 -36.67 20.33 -11.28
C LEU A 11 -35.74 19.33 -12.02
N ALA A 12 -35.39 19.63 -13.27
CA ALA A 12 -34.49 18.80 -14.04
C ALA A 12 -33.06 18.84 -13.49
N THR A 13 -32.56 19.98 -13.03
CA THR A 13 -31.22 20.11 -12.43
C THR A 13 -31.14 19.45 -11.07
N VAL A 14 -32.15 19.52 -10.22
CA VAL A 14 -32.17 18.84 -8.91
C VAL A 14 -32.25 17.32 -9.08
N SER A 15 -33.03 16.83 -10.05
CA SER A 15 -33.14 15.41 -10.35
C SER A 15 -31.82 14.86 -10.90
N ALA A 16 -31.10 15.56 -11.76
CA ALA A 16 -29.81 15.16 -12.32
C ALA A 16 -28.71 15.15 -11.26
N VAL A 17 -28.70 16.13 -10.36
CA VAL A 17 -27.72 16.17 -9.23
C VAL A 17 -27.97 15.03 -8.23
N ASN A 18 -29.22 14.70 -7.96
CA ASN A 18 -29.56 13.60 -7.05
C ASN A 18 -29.26 12.23 -7.67
N SER A 19 -29.50 12.02 -8.98
CA SER A 19 -29.14 10.78 -9.66
C SER A 19 -27.63 10.59 -9.72
N SER A 20 -26.85 11.62 -10.01
CA SER A 20 -25.39 11.54 -10.04
C SER A 20 -24.78 11.26 -8.66
N ARG A 21 -25.37 11.79 -7.57
CA ARG A 21 -24.93 11.48 -6.20
C ARG A 21 -25.27 10.05 -5.78
N ALA A 22 -26.43 9.54 -6.17
CA ALA A 22 -26.81 8.16 -5.91
C ALA A 22 -25.93 7.19 -6.69
N GLU A 23 -25.59 7.47 -7.93
CA GLU A 23 -24.70 6.70 -8.77
C GLU A 23 -23.25 6.73 -8.26
N GLN A 24 -22.74 7.89 -7.82
CA GLN A 24 -21.44 7.99 -7.14
C GLN A 24 -21.42 7.22 -5.81
N ALA A 25 -22.48 7.24 -5.03
CA ALA A 25 -22.58 6.47 -3.78
C ALA A 25 -22.52 4.97 -4.06
N ASP A 26 -23.10 4.50 -5.16
CA ASP A 26 -23.06 3.11 -5.59
C ASP A 26 -21.65 2.71 -6.05
N LEU A 27 -20.94 3.60 -6.75
CA LEU A 27 -19.54 3.40 -7.14
C LEU A 27 -18.56 3.36 -5.95
N LEU A 28 -18.90 3.96 -4.81
CA LEU A 28 -18.07 4.00 -3.59
C LEU A 28 -18.51 3.00 -2.50
N GLY A 29 -19.46 2.13 -2.81
CA GLY A 29 -19.95 1.08 -1.92
C GLY A 29 -18.87 0.07 -1.48
N GLU A 30 -19.25 -0.95 -0.73
CA GLU A 30 -18.29 -1.94 -0.21
C GLU A 30 -17.68 -2.84 -1.30
N ARG A 31 -18.34 -2.97 -2.44
CA ARG A 31 -17.93 -3.84 -3.55
C ARG A 31 -17.39 -3.05 -4.73
N MET A 32 -16.48 -3.68 -5.48
CA MET A 32 -16.06 -3.15 -6.77
C MET A 32 -17.23 -3.22 -7.77
N PRO A 33 -17.62 -2.11 -8.43
CA PRO A 33 -18.71 -2.08 -9.40
C PRO A 33 -18.25 -2.60 -10.77
N TYR A 34 -17.92 -3.90 -10.87
CA TYR A 34 -17.34 -4.49 -12.09
C TYR A 34 -18.18 -4.26 -13.36
N ALA A 35 -19.52 -4.40 -13.27
CA ALA A 35 -20.37 -4.19 -14.43
C ALA A 35 -20.32 -2.75 -14.96
N ALA A 36 -20.33 -1.77 -14.06
CA ALA A 36 -20.17 -0.36 -14.41
C ALA A 36 -18.79 -0.11 -15.00
N PHE A 37 -17.73 -0.64 -14.36
CA PHE A 37 -16.36 -0.53 -14.86
C PHE A 37 -16.24 -1.11 -16.30
N ASP A 38 -16.81 -2.28 -16.54
CA ASP A 38 -16.72 -2.97 -17.84
C ASP A 38 -17.39 -2.16 -18.96
N ALA A 39 -18.41 -1.35 -18.64
CA ALA A 39 -19.10 -0.47 -19.58
C ALA A 39 -18.36 0.87 -19.83
N MET A 40 -17.40 1.26 -18.97
CA MET A 40 -16.67 2.54 -19.10
C MET A 40 -15.60 2.49 -20.19
N PRO A 41 -15.30 3.61 -20.86
CA PRO A 41 -14.08 3.74 -21.67
C PRO A 41 -12.83 3.53 -20.82
N LYS A 42 -11.87 2.76 -21.32
CA LYS A 42 -10.63 2.42 -20.61
C LYS A 42 -9.40 2.95 -21.36
N THR A 43 -8.38 3.28 -20.59
CA THR A 43 -7.03 3.53 -21.11
C THR A 43 -6.09 2.52 -20.46
N GLN A 44 -5.30 1.82 -21.26
CA GLN A 44 -4.35 0.83 -20.78
C GLN A 44 -3.01 1.48 -20.41
N ILE A 45 -2.41 1.03 -19.30
CA ILE A 45 -1.04 1.31 -18.87
C ILE A 45 -0.31 -0.03 -18.82
N GLU A 46 0.86 -0.12 -19.45
CA GLU A 46 1.76 -1.25 -19.33
C GLU A 46 2.92 -0.88 -18.42
N VAL A 47 3.15 -1.64 -17.34
CA VAL A 47 4.19 -1.35 -16.36
C VAL A 47 4.66 -2.63 -15.68
N GLY A 48 5.97 -2.84 -15.62
CA GLY A 48 6.56 -3.99 -14.95
C GLY A 48 6.04 -5.35 -15.44
N GLY A 49 5.65 -5.46 -16.72
CA GLY A 49 5.09 -6.68 -17.29
C GLY A 49 3.60 -6.89 -17.00
N GLY A 50 2.95 -6.00 -16.25
CA GLY A 50 1.51 -6.02 -16.00
C GLY A 50 0.76 -4.98 -16.85
N LYS A 51 -0.55 -5.17 -17.01
CA LYS A 51 -1.47 -4.29 -17.72
C LYS A 51 -2.52 -3.75 -16.75
N LEU A 52 -2.67 -2.43 -16.68
CA LEU A 52 -3.68 -1.77 -15.88
C LEU A 52 -4.70 -1.11 -16.80
N ASP A 53 -5.93 -1.57 -16.74
CA ASP A 53 -7.06 -0.93 -17.42
C ASP A 53 -7.59 0.18 -16.49
N VAL A 54 -7.38 1.44 -16.88
CA VAL A 54 -7.80 2.60 -16.09
C VAL A 54 -9.09 3.18 -16.67
N ALA A 55 -10.14 3.21 -15.85
CA ALA A 55 -11.41 3.86 -16.14
C ALA A 55 -11.66 5.03 -15.19
N PHE A 56 -12.34 6.05 -15.69
CA PHE A 56 -12.76 7.20 -14.93
C PHE A 56 -14.29 7.21 -14.85
N ALA A 57 -14.83 7.23 -13.64
CA ALA A 57 -16.25 7.45 -13.44
C ALA A 57 -16.67 8.86 -13.93
N GLU A 58 -17.96 9.07 -14.10
CA GLU A 58 -18.50 10.36 -14.53
C GLU A 58 -18.10 11.48 -13.55
N GLY A 59 -17.74 12.62 -14.12
CA GLY A 59 -17.32 13.81 -13.40
C GLY A 59 -16.09 14.47 -14.00
N THR A 60 -15.73 15.62 -13.44
CA THR A 60 -14.62 16.45 -13.91
C THR A 60 -13.56 16.55 -12.83
N PHE A 61 -12.31 16.69 -13.24
CA PHE A 61 -11.17 16.99 -12.37
C PHE A 61 -10.54 18.31 -12.81
N ALA A 62 -10.01 19.07 -11.88
CA ALA A 62 -9.18 20.24 -12.18
C ALA A 62 -7.93 19.83 -13.00
N LEU A 63 -7.35 18.68 -12.68
CA LEU A 63 -6.25 18.11 -13.44
C LEU A 63 -6.75 17.36 -14.69
N PRO A 64 -6.03 17.44 -15.81
CA PRO A 64 -6.28 16.60 -16.97
C PRO A 64 -6.17 15.10 -16.60
N ARG A 65 -7.04 14.26 -17.16
CA ARG A 65 -7.01 12.79 -16.92
C ARG A 65 -5.65 12.16 -17.23
N GLN A 66 -4.89 12.75 -18.14
CA GLN A 66 -3.52 12.31 -18.43
C GLN A 66 -2.59 12.42 -17.21
N LYS A 67 -2.74 13.46 -16.37
CA LYS A 67 -1.94 13.62 -15.13
C LYS A 67 -2.32 12.57 -14.08
N LEU A 68 -3.62 12.27 -13.94
CA LEU A 68 -4.11 11.18 -13.08
C LEU A 68 -3.61 9.81 -13.55
N ARG A 69 -3.61 9.58 -14.86
CA ARG A 69 -3.03 8.37 -15.45
C ARG A 69 -1.54 8.26 -15.17
N ALA A 70 -0.77 9.33 -15.37
CA ALA A 70 0.67 9.35 -15.08
C ALA A 70 0.97 9.09 -13.59
N TRP A 71 0.12 9.57 -12.69
CA TRP A 71 0.22 9.26 -11.26
C TRP A 71 -0.03 7.77 -10.97
N VAL A 72 -1.04 7.13 -11.59
CA VAL A 72 -1.27 5.68 -11.49
C VAL A 72 -0.05 4.91 -12.00
N GLU A 73 0.50 5.27 -13.15
CA GLU A 73 1.68 4.64 -13.75
C GLU A 73 2.91 4.78 -12.85
N LYS A 74 3.13 5.97 -12.27
CA LYS A 74 4.21 6.23 -11.30
C LYS A 74 4.04 5.36 -10.05
N SER A 75 2.82 5.21 -9.53
CA SER A 75 2.55 4.36 -8.38
C SER A 75 2.82 2.88 -8.68
N ALA A 76 2.37 2.41 -9.83
CA ALA A 76 2.63 1.04 -10.29
C ALA A 76 4.12 0.77 -10.54
N THR A 77 4.87 1.78 -11.01
CA THR A 77 6.33 1.69 -11.17
C THR A 77 7.02 1.48 -9.83
N ALA A 78 6.60 2.15 -8.76
CA ALA A 78 7.16 1.94 -7.42
C ALA A 78 6.96 0.50 -6.94
N VAL A 79 5.74 -0.03 -7.10
CA VAL A 79 5.43 -1.43 -6.76
C VAL A 79 6.25 -2.41 -7.60
N SER A 80 6.34 -2.17 -8.92
CA SER A 80 7.14 -3.00 -9.82
C SER A 80 8.63 -2.98 -9.47
N THR A 81 9.16 -1.85 -9.02
CA THR A 81 10.54 -1.73 -8.54
C THR A 81 10.79 -2.63 -7.32
N TYR A 82 9.86 -2.62 -6.36
CA TYR A 82 9.97 -3.46 -5.17
C TYR A 82 9.87 -4.95 -5.51
N TYR A 83 8.91 -5.36 -6.34
CA TYR A 83 8.64 -6.77 -6.66
C TYR A 83 9.40 -7.30 -7.88
N ASN A 84 10.21 -6.49 -8.60
CA ASN A 84 10.85 -6.75 -9.90
C ASN A 84 9.89 -6.86 -11.09
N HIS A 85 8.60 -6.88 -10.85
CA HIS A 85 7.53 -6.84 -11.85
C HIS A 85 6.25 -6.37 -11.16
N PHE A 86 5.25 -5.97 -11.93
CA PHE A 86 3.93 -5.69 -11.37
C PHE A 86 3.29 -6.99 -10.85
N PRO A 87 2.64 -7.00 -9.67
CA PRO A 87 2.24 -8.23 -8.98
C PRO A 87 1.30 -9.16 -9.76
N VAL A 88 0.50 -8.61 -10.65
CA VAL A 88 -0.51 -9.35 -11.42
C VAL A 88 -0.39 -9.03 -12.91
N ALA A 89 -0.77 -9.99 -13.77
CA ALA A 89 -0.72 -9.80 -15.21
C ALA A 89 -1.69 -8.70 -15.69
N GLU A 90 -2.86 -8.61 -15.08
CA GLU A 90 -3.89 -7.63 -15.40
C GLU A 90 -4.57 -7.11 -14.13
N ALA A 91 -4.85 -5.81 -14.08
CA ALA A 91 -5.64 -5.20 -13.00
C ALA A 91 -6.56 -4.11 -13.55
N ARG A 92 -7.71 -3.95 -12.90
CA ARG A 92 -8.66 -2.86 -13.16
C ARG A 92 -8.41 -1.71 -12.19
N VAL A 93 -8.39 -0.47 -12.68
CA VAL A 93 -8.25 0.72 -11.84
C VAL A 93 -9.41 1.67 -12.13
N LEU A 94 -10.32 1.80 -11.16
CA LEU A 94 -11.43 2.74 -11.22
C LEU A 94 -11.08 4.00 -10.45
N ILE A 95 -11.05 5.14 -11.13
CA ILE A 95 -10.89 6.46 -10.52
C ILE A 95 -12.27 7.11 -10.40
N VAL A 96 -12.68 7.39 -9.16
CA VAL A 96 -13.97 8.00 -8.84
C VAL A 96 -13.74 9.44 -8.37
N PRO A 97 -14.29 10.45 -9.08
CA PRO A 97 -14.21 11.84 -8.64
C PRO A 97 -15.05 12.06 -7.39
N ILE A 98 -14.50 12.75 -6.40
CA ILE A 98 -15.20 13.17 -5.19
C ILE A 98 -14.87 14.64 -4.90
N PRO A 99 -15.70 15.41 -4.20
CA PRO A 99 -15.39 16.79 -3.84
C PRO A 99 -14.10 16.91 -3.01
N GLY A 100 -13.30 17.96 -3.27
CA GLY A 100 -12.12 18.35 -2.50
C GLY A 100 -10.80 17.91 -3.12
N HIS A 101 -9.76 17.78 -2.30
CA HIS A 101 -8.37 17.57 -2.69
C HIS A 101 -7.85 16.19 -2.31
N GLY A 102 -6.84 15.72 -3.05
CA GLY A 102 -6.04 14.52 -2.78
C GLY A 102 -6.79 13.21 -2.97
N VAL A 103 -6.12 12.10 -2.73
CA VAL A 103 -6.72 10.78 -2.73
C VAL A 103 -7.31 10.49 -1.36
N ARG A 104 -8.64 10.42 -1.28
CA ARG A 104 -9.36 10.32 0.00
C ARG A 104 -9.54 8.88 0.46
N ARG A 105 -9.71 7.95 -0.49
CA ARG A 105 -9.90 6.53 -0.21
C ARG A 105 -9.32 5.69 -1.34
N GLY A 106 -8.65 4.60 -0.99
CA GLY A 106 -8.30 3.49 -1.85
C GLY A 106 -8.99 2.22 -1.37
N THR A 107 -9.11 1.24 -2.23
CA THR A 107 -9.56 -0.11 -1.89
C THR A 107 -9.07 -1.08 -2.96
N ALA A 108 -8.40 -2.17 -2.54
CA ALA A 108 -8.05 -3.28 -3.40
C ALA A 108 -9.14 -4.38 -3.33
N PHE A 109 -9.32 -5.11 -4.41
CA PHE A 109 -10.29 -6.19 -4.54
C PHE A 109 -9.69 -7.37 -5.29
N GLY A 110 -9.95 -8.61 -4.82
CA GLY A 110 -9.48 -9.85 -5.45
C GLY A 110 -10.58 -10.76 -5.99
N TYR A 111 -11.79 -10.69 -5.44
CA TYR A 111 -12.86 -11.70 -5.59
C TYR A 111 -13.41 -11.94 -7.02
N ARG A 112 -13.20 -11.04 -7.97
CA ARG A 112 -13.52 -11.19 -9.40
C ARG A 112 -12.36 -10.79 -10.29
N GLY A 113 -11.16 -11.06 -9.82
CA GLY A 113 -9.90 -10.62 -10.39
C GLY A 113 -9.42 -9.29 -9.84
N PRO A 114 -8.11 -9.01 -9.94
CA PRO A 114 -7.45 -7.86 -9.34
C PRO A 114 -8.09 -6.54 -9.77
N ALA A 115 -8.48 -5.71 -8.80
CA ALA A 115 -9.03 -4.39 -9.07
C ALA A 115 -8.69 -3.41 -7.95
N LEU A 116 -8.60 -2.14 -8.31
CA LEU A 116 -8.39 -1.01 -7.42
C LEU A 116 -9.49 0.02 -7.65
N ARG A 117 -9.97 0.63 -6.59
CA ARG A 117 -10.83 1.80 -6.66
C ARG A 117 -10.21 2.93 -5.86
N LEU A 118 -10.03 4.07 -6.52
CA LEU A 118 -9.38 5.24 -5.95
C LEU A 118 -10.35 6.44 -6.01
N ALA A 119 -10.76 6.94 -4.86
CA ALA A 119 -11.58 8.14 -4.73
C ALA A 119 -10.66 9.36 -4.69
N VAL A 120 -10.69 10.17 -5.74
CA VAL A 120 -9.79 11.29 -5.96
C VAL A 120 -10.56 12.62 -5.94
N GLY A 121 -10.04 13.58 -5.20
CA GLY A 121 -10.61 14.91 -5.11
C GLY A 121 -10.66 15.63 -6.47
N THR A 122 -11.79 16.22 -6.81
CA THR A 122 -11.98 16.97 -8.07
C THR A 122 -11.05 18.16 -8.20
N ASP A 123 -10.66 18.77 -7.06
CA ASP A 123 -9.82 19.96 -6.99
C ASP A 123 -8.34 19.64 -6.72
N SER A 124 -7.96 18.36 -6.85
CA SER A 124 -6.59 17.89 -6.60
C SER A 124 -5.59 18.56 -7.52
N THR A 125 -4.41 18.86 -6.97
CA THR A 125 -3.24 19.39 -7.64
C THR A 125 -2.22 18.29 -7.95
N GLU A 126 -1.20 18.60 -8.73
CA GLU A 126 -0.07 17.67 -8.95
C GLU A 126 0.70 17.39 -7.64
N ASP A 127 0.78 18.37 -6.73
CA ASP A 127 1.40 18.19 -5.41
C ASP A 127 0.58 17.24 -4.52
N ASP A 128 -0.75 17.32 -4.57
CA ASP A 128 -1.62 16.36 -3.87
C ASP A 128 -1.38 14.92 -4.36
N LEU A 129 -1.23 14.72 -5.67
CA LEU A 129 -0.93 13.42 -6.24
C LEU A 129 0.50 12.95 -5.95
N ALA A 130 1.47 13.87 -5.91
CA ALA A 130 2.86 13.57 -5.56
C ALA A 130 3.00 13.16 -4.08
N ALA A 131 2.19 13.75 -3.20
CA ALA A 131 2.14 13.41 -1.78
C ALA A 131 1.36 12.12 -1.50
N ASP A 132 0.56 11.63 -2.46
CA ASP A 132 -0.26 10.44 -2.25
C ASP A 132 0.58 9.18 -2.01
N TRP A 133 0.12 8.39 -1.06
CA TRP A 133 0.66 7.08 -0.72
C TRP A 133 -0.35 5.94 -0.96
N LYS A 134 -1.65 6.27 -1.01
CA LYS A 134 -2.74 5.28 -1.04
C LYS A 134 -2.73 4.44 -2.30
N ALA A 135 -2.43 5.02 -3.45
CA ALA A 135 -2.38 4.23 -4.68
C ALA A 135 -1.31 3.13 -4.61
N VAL A 136 -0.13 3.43 -4.06
CA VAL A 136 0.93 2.42 -3.87
C VAL A 136 0.51 1.39 -2.83
N HIS A 137 -0.06 1.81 -1.70
CA HIS A 137 -0.57 0.96 -0.64
C HIS A 137 -1.59 -0.06 -1.17
N GLU A 138 -2.60 0.40 -1.91
CA GLU A 138 -3.61 -0.49 -2.49
C GLU A 138 -3.03 -1.44 -3.55
N MET A 139 -2.04 -1.01 -4.32
CA MET A 139 -1.38 -1.87 -5.29
C MET A 139 -0.55 -2.97 -4.62
N ILE A 140 0.00 -2.74 -3.43
CA ILE A 140 0.74 -3.74 -2.66
C ILE A 140 -0.17 -4.88 -2.21
N HIS A 141 -1.42 -4.60 -1.86
CA HIS A 141 -2.38 -5.65 -1.54
C HIS A 141 -2.51 -6.68 -2.67
N LEU A 142 -2.36 -6.29 -3.94
CA LEU A 142 -2.40 -7.22 -5.07
C LEU A 142 -1.29 -8.31 -5.02
N ALA A 143 -0.21 -8.04 -4.28
CA ALA A 143 0.95 -8.92 -4.14
C ALA A 143 0.88 -9.87 -2.93
N LEU A 144 -0.24 -9.91 -2.21
CA LEU A 144 -0.42 -10.77 -1.06
C LEU A 144 -1.77 -11.49 -1.17
N PRO A 145 -1.83 -12.79 -0.81
CA PRO A 145 -3.11 -13.50 -0.69
C PRO A 145 -4.06 -12.81 0.27
N ASP A 146 -5.36 -12.93 0.00
CA ASP A 146 -6.38 -12.51 0.95
C ASP A 146 -6.27 -13.32 2.25
N VAL A 147 -6.46 -12.67 3.37
CA VAL A 147 -6.34 -13.23 4.71
C VAL A 147 -7.63 -13.02 5.49
N THR A 148 -7.86 -13.89 6.48
CA THR A 148 -9.01 -13.72 7.37
C THR A 148 -8.90 -12.44 8.20
N GLN A 149 -10.02 -11.96 8.73
CA GLN A 149 -10.10 -10.73 9.53
C GLN A 149 -9.11 -10.70 10.70
N ASP A 150 -8.83 -11.84 11.31
CA ASP A 150 -7.87 -11.94 12.43
C ASP A 150 -6.42 -11.66 11.99
N HIS A 151 -6.12 -11.80 10.71
CA HIS A 151 -4.80 -11.62 10.14
C HIS A 151 -4.68 -10.36 9.26
N VAL A 152 -5.69 -9.49 9.23
CA VAL A 152 -5.68 -8.24 8.43
C VAL A 152 -4.48 -7.35 8.78
N TRP A 153 -3.96 -7.44 10.01
CA TRP A 153 -2.77 -6.74 10.46
C TRP A 153 -1.51 -7.07 9.62
N LEU A 154 -1.43 -8.30 9.06
CA LEU A 154 -0.31 -8.67 8.19
C LEU A 154 -0.42 -7.97 6.82
N ALA A 155 -1.61 -7.98 6.22
CA ALA A 155 -1.84 -7.32 4.93
C ALA A 155 -1.65 -5.80 5.03
N GLU A 156 -2.26 -5.17 6.02
CA GLU A 156 -2.15 -3.72 6.24
C GLU A 156 -0.74 -3.32 6.66
N GLY A 157 -0.12 -4.10 7.56
CA GLY A 157 1.26 -3.85 8.01
C GLY A 157 2.27 -3.96 6.88
N LEU A 158 2.14 -4.95 5.99
CA LEU A 158 2.97 -5.06 4.79
C LEU A 158 2.75 -3.88 3.86
N ALA A 159 1.48 -3.50 3.61
CA ALA A 159 1.17 -2.37 2.74
C ALA A 159 1.74 -1.05 3.29
N VAL A 160 1.61 -0.77 4.60
CA VAL A 160 2.19 0.43 5.26
C VAL A 160 3.72 0.43 5.20
N TYR A 161 4.35 -0.71 5.48
CA TYR A 161 5.81 -0.80 5.49
C TYR A 161 6.40 -0.70 4.09
N ILE A 162 5.85 -1.44 3.14
CA ILE A 162 6.42 -1.57 1.79
C ILE A 162 6.17 -0.30 0.96
N GLU A 163 5.02 0.40 1.11
CA GLU A 163 4.68 1.53 0.25
C GLU A 163 5.74 2.62 0.27
N SER A 164 6.20 3.02 1.46
CA SER A 164 7.24 4.03 1.62
C SER A 164 8.57 3.57 1.03
N ILE A 165 8.94 2.31 1.29
CA ILE A 165 10.19 1.71 0.78
C ILE A 165 10.16 1.59 -0.74
N ALA A 166 9.07 1.11 -1.32
CA ALA A 166 8.89 1.01 -2.77
C ALA A 166 9.02 2.38 -3.46
N ARG A 167 8.43 3.41 -2.87
CA ARG A 167 8.55 4.80 -3.37
C ARG A 167 9.98 5.34 -3.24
N ALA A 168 10.73 4.96 -2.18
CA ALA A 168 12.14 5.35 -2.08
C ALA A 168 12.99 4.63 -3.12
N GLN A 169 12.82 3.33 -3.26
CA GLN A 169 13.56 2.53 -4.24
C GLN A 169 13.31 2.99 -5.68
N ALA A 170 12.12 3.51 -5.96
CA ALA A 170 11.76 4.13 -7.24
C ALA A 170 12.23 5.61 -7.37
N GLY A 171 12.89 6.16 -6.35
CA GLY A 171 13.37 7.56 -6.35
C GLY A 171 12.27 8.61 -6.14
N HIS A 172 11.09 8.23 -5.68
CA HIS A 172 9.98 9.15 -5.43
C HIS A 172 10.04 9.80 -4.05
N LEU A 173 10.69 9.17 -3.09
CA LEU A 173 10.89 9.68 -1.74
C LEU A 173 12.37 9.58 -1.35
N ARG A 174 12.81 10.52 -0.52
CA ARG A 174 14.14 10.44 0.10
C ARG A 174 14.11 9.52 1.31
N PRO A 175 15.14 8.69 1.55
CA PRO A 175 15.23 7.83 2.71
C PRO A 175 15.04 8.56 4.04
N GLU A 176 15.55 9.80 4.16
CA GLU A 176 15.43 10.61 5.37
C GLU A 176 13.97 10.86 5.78
N LYS A 177 13.09 11.07 4.80
CA LYS A 177 11.65 11.25 5.04
C LYS A 177 11.02 9.97 5.60
N ILE A 178 11.34 8.83 5.01
CA ILE A 178 10.77 7.53 5.40
C ILE A 178 11.17 7.15 6.81
N TRP A 179 12.46 7.26 7.13
CA TRP A 179 12.95 6.90 8.45
C TRP A 179 12.43 7.87 9.53
N HIS A 180 12.26 9.15 9.22
CA HIS A 180 11.58 10.09 10.10
C HIS A 180 10.12 9.69 10.36
N GLU A 181 9.37 9.35 9.32
CA GLU A 181 7.99 8.89 9.44
C GLU A 181 7.89 7.59 10.26
N PHE A 182 8.79 6.63 10.06
CA PHE A 182 8.82 5.41 10.86
C PHE A 182 9.09 5.68 12.35
N VAL A 183 10.06 6.55 12.67
CA VAL A 183 10.34 6.92 14.06
C VAL A 183 9.13 7.59 14.72
N ARG A 184 8.45 8.49 14.00
CA ARG A 184 7.28 9.23 14.49
C ARG A 184 6.05 8.34 14.66
N ASP A 185 5.77 7.45 13.71
CA ASP A 185 4.46 6.81 13.58
C ASP A 185 4.42 5.36 14.10
N MET A 186 5.50 4.59 14.01
CA MET A 186 5.55 3.22 14.53
C MET A 186 5.21 3.08 16.02
N PRO A 187 5.51 4.04 16.92
CA PRO A 187 5.06 3.97 18.31
C PRO A 187 3.54 3.80 18.48
N GLN A 188 2.72 4.19 17.50
CA GLN A 188 1.27 4.00 17.52
C GLN A 188 0.88 2.51 17.48
N GLY A 189 1.75 1.66 16.93
CA GLY A 189 1.58 0.21 16.84
C GLY A 189 2.06 -0.58 18.07
N MET A 190 2.62 0.08 19.09
CA MET A 190 3.13 -0.60 20.27
C MET A 190 2.01 -1.16 21.15
N PRO A 191 2.21 -2.35 21.76
CA PRO A 191 1.21 -2.94 22.63
C PRO A 191 0.95 -2.07 23.86
N ARG A 192 -0.29 -2.07 24.35
CA ARG A 192 -0.74 -1.41 25.57
C ARG A 192 -1.10 -2.44 26.63
N ALA A 193 -1.44 -2.00 27.82
CA ALA A 193 -1.96 -2.90 28.87
C ALA A 193 -3.20 -3.64 28.36
N GLY A 194 -3.24 -4.96 28.55
CA GLY A 194 -4.33 -5.82 28.08
C GLY A 194 -4.24 -6.22 26.59
N ASP A 195 -3.14 -5.90 25.90
CA ASP A 195 -2.93 -6.30 24.51
C ASP A 195 -2.80 -7.84 24.38
N GLY A 196 -3.53 -8.44 23.46
CA GLY A 196 -3.53 -9.88 23.16
C GLY A 196 -2.65 -10.29 21.99
N GLY A 197 -1.71 -9.44 21.57
CA GLY A 197 -0.95 -9.62 20.34
C GLY A 197 -1.62 -9.00 19.12
N LEU A 198 -1.02 -9.16 17.95
CA LEU A 198 -1.53 -8.57 16.70
C LEU A 198 -2.87 -9.19 16.27
N GLU A 199 -3.11 -10.46 16.58
CA GLU A 199 -4.39 -11.13 16.32
C GLU A 199 -5.47 -10.75 17.36
N GLY A 200 -5.09 -10.66 18.63
CA GLY A 200 -6.02 -10.43 19.74
C GLY A 200 -6.39 -8.98 19.97
N THR A 201 -5.71 -8.03 19.34
CA THR A 201 -5.94 -6.59 19.54
C THR A 201 -6.17 -5.87 18.22
N GLN A 202 -7.43 -5.78 17.83
CA GLN A 202 -7.84 -5.10 16.60
C GLN A 202 -8.09 -3.60 16.88
N SER A 203 -7.06 -2.80 16.77
CA SER A 203 -7.17 -1.34 16.76
C SER A 203 -6.40 -0.79 15.56
N TRP A 204 -6.78 0.39 15.07
CA TRP A 204 -6.10 0.99 13.92
C TRP A 204 -4.58 1.00 14.09
N GLY A 205 -4.06 1.48 15.23
CA GLY A 205 -2.63 1.50 15.49
C GLY A 205 -1.99 0.12 15.46
N ARG A 206 -2.64 -0.91 16.08
CA ARG A 206 -2.11 -2.28 16.10
C ARG A 206 -2.17 -2.94 14.73
N THR A 207 -3.24 -2.74 13.99
CA THR A 207 -3.41 -3.31 12.65
C THR A 207 -2.37 -2.74 11.68
N TYR A 208 -2.29 -1.43 11.55
CA TYR A 208 -1.42 -0.78 10.57
C TYR A 208 0.03 -0.69 11.04
N TRP A 209 0.27 -0.01 12.16
CA TRP A 209 1.62 0.24 12.65
C TRP A 209 2.22 -0.93 13.43
N GLY A 210 1.40 -1.72 14.13
CA GLY A 210 1.85 -2.97 14.75
C GLY A 210 2.30 -3.98 13.72
N GLY A 211 1.55 -4.11 12.62
CA GLY A 211 1.93 -4.92 11.47
C GLY A 211 3.19 -4.38 10.77
N ALA A 212 3.31 -3.05 10.62
CA ALA A 212 4.52 -2.44 10.05
C ALA A 212 5.77 -2.66 10.94
N ILE A 213 5.62 -2.64 12.27
CA ILE A 213 6.70 -3.00 13.20
C ILE A 213 7.13 -4.45 12.99
N PHE A 214 6.16 -5.38 12.86
CA PHE A 214 6.47 -6.78 12.55
C PHE A 214 7.29 -6.89 11.27
N CYS A 215 6.91 -6.20 10.21
CA CYS A 215 7.61 -6.19 8.92
C CYS A 215 9.03 -5.60 9.04
N LEU A 216 9.21 -4.49 9.75
CA LEU A 216 10.54 -3.89 9.98
C LEU A 216 11.45 -4.84 10.76
N LEU A 217 10.94 -5.45 11.83
CA LEU A 217 11.72 -6.41 12.63
C LEU A 217 12.09 -7.64 11.80
N ALA A 218 11.17 -8.12 10.96
CA ALA A 218 11.44 -9.23 10.04
C ALA A 218 12.53 -8.86 9.03
N ASP A 219 12.43 -7.70 8.37
CA ASP A 219 13.43 -7.28 7.38
C ASP A 219 14.82 -7.11 8.02
N VAL A 220 14.89 -6.45 9.17
CA VAL A 220 16.14 -6.27 9.91
C VAL A 220 16.74 -7.61 10.31
N GLU A 221 15.94 -8.53 10.86
CA GLU A 221 16.46 -9.83 11.34
C GLU A 221 16.84 -10.76 10.19
N ILE A 222 16.08 -10.79 9.09
CA ILE A 222 16.46 -11.52 7.86
C ILE A 222 17.80 -11.00 7.35
N ARG A 223 17.97 -9.70 7.25
CA ARG A 223 19.24 -9.09 6.78
C ARG A 223 20.41 -9.37 7.70
N LYS A 224 20.21 -9.30 9.01
CA LYS A 224 21.26 -9.68 9.99
C LYS A 224 21.70 -11.12 9.82
N ARG A 225 20.76 -12.07 9.81
CA ARG A 225 21.07 -13.51 9.71
C ARG A 225 21.66 -13.91 8.35
N SER A 226 21.26 -13.23 7.28
CA SER A 226 21.77 -13.48 5.93
C SER A 226 23.06 -12.73 5.59
N GLY A 227 23.58 -11.89 6.49
CA GLY A 227 24.67 -10.98 6.17
C GLY A 227 24.28 -9.97 5.10
N ASN A 228 23.04 -9.48 5.15
CA ASN A 228 22.44 -8.50 4.24
C ASN A 228 22.32 -8.97 2.78
N LYS A 229 22.28 -10.30 2.55
CA LYS A 229 22.14 -10.89 1.20
C LYS A 229 20.70 -10.93 0.74
N VAL A 230 19.75 -11.13 1.63
CA VAL A 230 18.30 -11.15 1.40
C VAL A 230 17.59 -10.32 2.48
N GLY A 231 16.39 -9.87 2.18
CA GLY A 231 15.53 -9.10 3.09
C GLY A 231 14.06 -9.52 2.98
N LEU A 232 13.16 -8.80 3.66
CA LEU A 232 11.73 -9.04 3.58
C LEU A 232 11.21 -8.93 2.13
N GLN A 233 11.83 -8.08 1.33
CA GLN A 233 11.53 -7.93 -0.09
C GLN A 233 11.67 -9.27 -0.85
N ASP A 234 12.72 -10.05 -0.58
CA ASP A 234 12.93 -11.34 -1.22
C ASP A 234 11.93 -12.38 -0.71
N ALA A 235 11.56 -12.33 0.57
CA ALA A 235 10.52 -13.16 1.15
C ALA A 235 9.16 -12.90 0.47
N MET A 236 8.77 -11.64 0.28
CA MET A 236 7.51 -11.28 -0.37
C MET A 236 7.50 -11.58 -1.87
N ARG A 237 8.63 -11.44 -2.56
CA ARG A 237 8.81 -11.94 -3.94
C ARG A 237 8.62 -13.45 -4.04
N GLY A 238 9.07 -14.19 -3.02
CA GLY A 238 8.86 -15.63 -2.92
C GLY A 238 7.38 -16.00 -2.77
N VAL A 239 6.62 -15.25 -1.97
CA VAL A 239 5.17 -15.42 -1.83
C VAL A 239 4.49 -15.18 -3.19
N LEU A 240 4.84 -14.09 -3.86
CA LEU A 240 4.29 -13.74 -5.17
C LEU A 240 4.65 -14.80 -6.23
N ALA A 241 5.90 -15.26 -6.28
CA ALA A 241 6.36 -16.32 -7.20
C ALA A 241 5.66 -17.67 -6.97
N ALA A 242 5.21 -17.94 -5.75
CA ALA A 242 4.40 -19.11 -5.41
C ALA A 242 2.90 -18.95 -5.76
N GLY A 243 2.52 -17.85 -6.40
CA GLY A 243 1.15 -17.54 -6.81
C GLY A 243 0.31 -16.88 -5.71
N GLY A 244 0.95 -16.29 -4.71
CA GLY A 244 0.29 -15.59 -3.61
C GLY A 244 -0.17 -14.18 -4.02
N THR A 245 -1.32 -14.08 -4.69
CA THR A 245 -1.95 -12.83 -5.13
C THR A 245 -3.30 -12.64 -4.46
N HIS A 246 -3.83 -11.42 -4.46
CA HIS A 246 -5.05 -11.02 -3.74
C HIS A 246 -6.34 -11.76 -4.12
N ASP A 247 -6.33 -12.48 -5.22
CA ASP A 247 -7.43 -13.36 -5.65
C ASP A 247 -7.33 -14.78 -5.07
N LYS A 248 -6.40 -15.04 -4.14
CA LYS A 248 -6.16 -16.34 -3.50
C LYS A 248 -6.34 -16.23 -1.99
N ASP A 249 -7.04 -17.19 -1.42
CA ASP A 249 -7.17 -17.34 0.04
C ASP A 249 -6.07 -18.26 0.57
N TRP A 250 -5.13 -17.73 1.34
CA TRP A 250 -4.11 -18.53 2.02
C TRP A 250 -4.19 -18.35 3.54
N SER A 251 -3.91 -19.42 4.28
CA SER A 251 -3.69 -19.28 5.72
C SER A 251 -2.40 -18.49 6.00
N ILE A 252 -2.37 -17.80 7.13
CA ILE A 252 -1.17 -17.08 7.57
C ILE A 252 0.05 -18.01 7.66
N ASP A 253 -0.13 -19.22 8.18
CA ASP A 253 0.95 -20.20 8.29
C ASP A 253 1.57 -20.53 6.91
N ARG A 254 0.73 -20.63 5.87
CA ARG A 254 1.20 -20.84 4.50
C ARG A 254 1.99 -19.63 4.00
N ILE A 255 1.50 -18.42 4.23
CA ILE A 255 2.18 -17.18 3.81
C ILE A 255 3.54 -17.10 4.46
N LEU A 256 3.61 -17.24 5.80
CA LEU A 256 4.87 -17.17 6.56
C LEU A 256 5.84 -18.29 6.16
N SER A 257 5.36 -19.51 6.00
CA SER A 257 6.19 -20.66 5.58
C SER A 257 6.80 -20.47 4.19
N VAL A 258 6.01 -19.96 3.21
CA VAL A 258 6.50 -19.70 1.86
C VAL A 258 7.51 -18.54 1.87
N ALA A 259 7.25 -17.49 2.63
CA ALA A 259 8.12 -16.34 2.79
C ALA A 259 9.47 -16.71 3.43
N ASP A 260 9.44 -17.45 4.54
CA ASP A 260 10.62 -17.94 5.24
C ASP A 260 11.46 -18.89 4.35
N LYS A 261 10.79 -19.78 3.62
CA LYS A 261 11.45 -20.69 2.67
C LYS A 261 12.17 -19.91 1.56
N ALA A 262 11.59 -18.83 1.07
CA ALA A 262 12.18 -18.02 0.00
C ALA A 262 13.52 -17.38 0.40
N VAL A 263 13.68 -17.04 1.67
CA VAL A 263 14.93 -16.47 2.22
C VAL A 263 15.81 -17.49 2.93
N GLY A 264 15.37 -18.75 3.07
CA GLY A 264 16.09 -19.83 3.72
C GLY A 264 16.25 -19.66 5.24
N LEU A 265 15.29 -18.99 5.88
CA LEU A 265 15.27 -18.67 7.32
C LEU A 265 13.89 -19.00 7.91
N THR A 266 13.72 -18.78 9.23
CA THR A 266 12.45 -18.99 9.97
C THR A 266 12.00 -17.74 10.71
N VAL A 267 12.42 -16.57 10.24
CA VAL A 267 12.29 -15.30 10.97
C VAL A 267 10.82 -14.86 11.11
N LEU A 268 10.04 -15.01 10.03
CA LEU A 268 8.63 -14.57 10.08
C LEU A 268 7.82 -15.46 11.01
N ALA A 269 8.00 -16.78 10.97
CA ALA A 269 7.34 -17.69 11.90
C ALA A 269 7.73 -17.42 13.36
N GLU A 270 9.02 -17.21 13.64
CA GLU A 270 9.52 -16.88 14.99
C GLU A 270 8.95 -15.56 15.51
N LEU A 271 8.85 -14.54 14.66
CA LEU A 271 8.25 -13.25 15.04
C LEU A 271 6.74 -13.35 15.22
N TYR A 272 6.07 -14.15 14.41
CA TYR A 272 4.64 -14.40 14.55
C TYR A 272 4.31 -15.03 15.90
N GLU A 273 5.06 -16.03 16.35
CA GLU A 273 4.89 -16.61 17.68
C GLU A 273 5.09 -15.58 18.81
N LYS A 274 5.97 -14.60 18.61
CA LYS A 274 6.20 -13.54 19.60
C LYS A 274 5.16 -12.44 19.58
N MET A 275 4.71 -12.02 18.39
CA MET A 275 3.94 -10.78 18.20
C MET A 275 2.48 -11.04 17.81
N GLY A 276 2.21 -12.15 17.11
CA GLY A 276 0.88 -12.50 16.66
C GLY A 276 -0.06 -12.78 17.84
N ARG A 277 0.37 -13.62 18.75
CA ARG A 277 -0.43 -14.13 19.86
C ARG A 277 -0.04 -13.55 21.23
N ASN A 278 0.96 -12.70 21.30
CA ASN A 278 1.49 -12.16 22.55
C ASN A 278 1.74 -10.66 22.45
N ALA A 279 1.60 -9.96 23.58
CA ALA A 279 1.89 -8.55 23.72
C ALA A 279 3.41 -8.27 23.75
N TYR A 280 4.12 -8.69 22.71
CA TYR A 280 5.55 -8.42 22.61
C TYR A 280 5.82 -6.94 22.34
N ARG A 281 6.67 -6.33 23.18
CA ARG A 281 7.06 -4.92 23.11
C ARG A 281 8.53 -4.82 22.66
N PRO A 282 8.81 -4.56 21.38
CA PRO A 282 10.17 -4.33 20.91
C PRO A 282 10.74 -3.01 21.46
N ASP A 283 12.06 -2.96 21.66
CA ASP A 283 12.74 -1.72 21.95
C ASP A 283 13.04 -0.96 20.65
N LEU A 284 12.10 -0.09 20.25
CA LEU A 284 12.25 0.72 19.05
C LEU A 284 13.41 1.73 19.17
N ASN A 285 13.69 2.25 20.37
CA ASN A 285 14.78 3.21 20.57
C ASN A 285 16.14 2.54 20.33
N GLN A 286 16.33 1.32 20.86
CA GLN A 286 17.53 0.55 20.57
C GLN A 286 17.63 0.21 19.07
N LEU A 287 16.53 -0.14 18.44
CA LEU A 287 16.49 -0.43 17.00
C LEU A 287 16.91 0.79 16.16
N TRP A 288 16.40 1.97 16.48
CA TRP A 288 16.80 3.21 15.78
C TRP A 288 18.28 3.51 15.96
N ASN A 289 18.81 3.35 17.19
CA ASN A 289 20.23 3.52 17.46
C ASN A 289 21.08 2.54 16.66
N ASP A 290 20.70 1.27 16.61
CA ASP A 290 21.43 0.23 15.87
C ASP A 290 21.40 0.48 14.35
N LEU A 291 20.26 0.92 13.81
CA LEU A 291 20.12 1.32 12.42
C LEU A 291 20.82 2.66 12.11
N GLY A 292 21.23 3.40 13.14
CA GLY A 292 21.82 4.72 12.99
C GLY A 292 20.83 5.79 12.53
N VAL A 293 19.56 5.67 12.93
CA VAL A 293 18.53 6.66 12.61
C VAL A 293 18.48 7.68 13.76
N ILE A 294 18.72 8.94 13.42
CA ILE A 294 18.64 10.08 14.34
C ILE A 294 17.45 10.91 13.90
N ASP A 295 16.41 10.97 14.74
CA ASP A 295 15.23 11.78 14.44
C ASP A 295 15.55 13.28 14.44
N ASP A 296 15.04 13.99 13.44
CA ASP A 296 15.22 15.42 13.27
C ASP A 296 13.93 16.00 12.64
N PRO A 297 13.43 17.14 13.11
CA PRO A 297 12.20 17.74 12.57
C PRO A 297 12.21 18.02 11.06
N SER A 298 13.40 18.16 10.46
CA SER A 298 13.55 18.35 9.01
C SER A 298 13.66 17.05 8.20
N GLY A 299 13.61 15.91 8.87
CA GLY A 299 13.82 14.57 8.33
C GLY A 299 14.93 13.84 9.11
N ALA A 300 14.96 12.51 9.05
CA ALA A 300 15.97 11.75 9.76
C ALA A 300 17.39 12.07 9.25
N ARG A 301 18.36 12.10 10.17
CA ARG A 301 19.79 12.06 9.87
C ARG A 301 20.35 10.67 10.13
N PHE A 302 21.49 10.34 9.57
CA PHE A 302 22.04 9.01 9.65
C PHE A 302 23.43 8.97 10.27
N ASN A 303 23.62 8.08 11.26
CA ASN A 303 24.93 7.68 11.75
C ASN A 303 25.42 6.47 10.91
N GLU A 304 26.35 6.72 10.01
CA GLU A 304 26.90 5.69 9.14
C GLU A 304 27.82 4.69 9.85
N GLY A 305 28.28 5.02 11.07
CA GLY A 305 29.06 4.14 11.95
C GLY A 305 28.21 3.18 12.80
N ALA A 306 26.87 3.27 12.75
CA ALA A 306 26.00 2.41 13.53
C ALA A 306 26.07 0.94 13.09
N PRO A 307 25.87 -0.04 14.01
CA PRO A 307 26.04 -1.46 13.71
C PRO A 307 25.22 -1.98 12.53
N LEU A 308 24.03 -1.44 12.35
CA LEU A 308 23.09 -1.83 11.27
C LEU A 308 22.89 -0.74 10.20
N ALA A 309 23.81 0.22 10.08
CA ALA A 309 23.73 1.26 9.05
C ALA A 309 23.66 0.67 7.63
N ALA A 310 24.38 -0.42 7.35
CA ALA A 310 24.32 -1.12 6.08
C ALA A 310 22.95 -1.77 5.82
N VAL A 311 22.29 -2.29 6.85
CA VAL A 311 20.92 -2.84 6.79
C VAL A 311 19.93 -1.70 6.47
N ARG A 312 19.99 -0.58 7.18
CA ARG A 312 19.16 0.59 6.91
C ARG A 312 19.25 1.03 5.45
N ARG A 313 20.47 1.18 4.92
CA ARG A 313 20.67 1.56 3.51
C ARG A 313 20.05 0.55 2.55
N ALA A 314 20.28 -0.74 2.80
CA ALA A 314 19.78 -1.80 1.92
C ALA A 314 18.26 -1.86 1.86
N ILE A 315 17.55 -1.52 2.94
CA ILE A 315 16.08 -1.46 2.97
C ILE A 315 15.54 -0.44 1.94
N THR A 316 16.13 0.74 1.88
CA THR A 316 15.62 1.84 1.04
C THR A 316 16.33 1.99 -0.32
N THR A 317 17.34 1.17 -0.60
CA THR A 317 18.05 1.16 -1.90
C THR A 317 17.38 0.16 -2.83
N ALA A 318 17.12 0.57 -4.06
CA ALA A 318 16.65 -0.36 -5.09
C ALA A 318 17.63 -1.54 -5.23
N PRO A 319 17.12 -2.78 -5.30
CA PRO A 319 17.96 -3.93 -5.58
C PRO A 319 18.71 -3.71 -6.91
N LYS A 320 19.97 -4.09 -6.94
CA LYS A 320 20.68 -4.14 -8.22
C LYS A 320 20.02 -5.21 -9.07
N ASP A 321 19.61 -4.86 -10.29
CA ASP A 321 19.02 -5.80 -11.24
C ASP A 321 19.84 -7.07 -11.29
N SER A 322 19.20 -8.21 -10.99
CA SER A 322 19.79 -9.53 -11.13
C SER A 322 19.96 -9.95 -12.61
N ALA A 323 19.69 -9.04 -13.54
CA ALA A 323 19.80 -9.27 -15.00
C ALA A 323 21.25 -9.25 -15.53
N SER A 324 22.26 -9.22 -14.65
CA SER A 324 23.69 -9.30 -15.03
C SER A 324 24.44 -10.46 -14.37
N ARG A 325 23.76 -11.60 -14.18
CA ARG A 325 24.45 -12.84 -13.81
C ARG A 325 24.08 -13.96 -14.76
#